data_9b3eec429fc3de431e41b7469beec41e
#
_entry.id   9b3eec429fc3de431e41b7469beec41e
#
_cell.length_a   1.000
_cell.length_b   1.000
_cell.length_c   1.000
_cell.angle_alpha   90.00
_cell.angle_beta   90.00
_cell.angle_gamma   90.00
#
_symmetry.space_group_name_H-M   'P 1'
#
loop_
_entity.id
_entity.type
_entity.pdbx_description
1 polymer ?
#
loop_
_entity_poly.entity_id
_entity_poly.type
_entity_poly.pdbx_seq_one_letter_code
_entity_poly.pdbx_strand_id
1 'polypeptide(L)'
;MTMLETLDLGRRLSRPEYDRDLLRYQVQLRELAWQLYRRKRSLVAVFEGRDAAGKGGNIRRLTEKLDPRGYEVFPIAAPEGEDQTHHYLWRFWRRLLPPDEKQIMIFDRSWYGRVLVERVEGFCTEDAWKRAYREINDFERQLVDAGAMVVKFWLQISPEEQLKRFEKRQDTAYKRWKLTPEDWRNREKWGRYDEAVEDMLLRTSTLTAPWTVVESNFKWFGRVKCLKTVVEAVSKALDYKPADPVIETQARKPGGKAGKPGKKTGGKPHA
;
A
#
# COMPACT_ATOMS: atom_id res chain seq x y z
N MET A 1 -8.70 26.18 3.05
CA MET A 1 -7.54 25.32 2.71
C MET A 1 -7.76 23.99 3.40
N THR A 2 -7.93 22.93 2.62
CA THR A 2 -8.19 21.57 3.13
C THR A 2 -6.87 20.86 3.45
N MET A 3 -6.93 19.72 4.14
CA MET A 3 -5.74 18.92 4.46
C MET A 3 -5.06 18.42 3.17
N LEU A 4 -5.84 18.03 2.16
CA LEU A 4 -5.31 17.54 0.88
C LEU A 4 -4.61 18.65 0.06
N GLU A 5 -5.09 19.90 0.14
CA GLU A 5 -4.48 21.05 -0.53
C GLU A 5 -3.12 21.45 0.07
N THR A 6 -2.85 21.12 1.34
CA THR A 6 -1.58 21.43 2.01
C THR A 6 -0.46 20.43 1.69
N LEU A 7 -0.76 19.35 0.96
CA LEU A 7 0.22 18.30 0.67
C LEU A 7 1.22 18.74 -0.39
N ASP A 8 2.49 18.56 -0.10
CA ASP A 8 3.56 18.70 -1.09
C ASP A 8 3.67 17.45 -1.97
N LEU A 9 2.86 17.40 -3.04
CA LEU A 9 2.88 16.31 -4.02
C LEU A 9 4.17 16.27 -4.88
N GLY A 10 5.05 17.26 -4.74
CA GLY A 10 6.36 17.32 -5.39
C GLY A 10 7.45 16.48 -4.74
N ARG A 11 7.20 15.92 -3.57
CA ARG A 11 8.16 15.08 -2.82
C ARG A 11 8.64 13.88 -3.64
N ARG A 12 9.97 13.74 -3.72
CA ARG A 12 10.61 12.68 -4.50
C ARG A 12 11.88 12.18 -3.80
N LEU A 13 12.31 11.00 -4.20
CA LEU A 13 13.61 10.44 -3.82
C LEU A 13 14.46 10.26 -5.09
N SER A 14 15.76 10.40 -4.95
CA SER A 14 16.70 9.94 -5.97
C SER A 14 16.71 8.40 -6.06
N ARG A 15 17.24 7.86 -7.13
CA ARG A 15 17.31 6.40 -7.29
C ARG A 15 18.15 5.72 -6.22
N PRO A 16 19.35 6.24 -5.86
CA PRO A 16 20.15 5.66 -4.78
C PRO A 16 19.45 5.69 -3.41
N GLU A 17 18.80 6.80 -3.06
CA GLU A 17 18.00 6.90 -1.81
C GLU A 17 16.88 5.88 -1.79
N TYR A 18 16.12 5.78 -2.90
CA TYR A 18 15.04 4.81 -3.00
C TYR A 18 15.51 3.36 -2.82
N ASP A 19 16.58 2.96 -3.52
CA ASP A 19 17.07 1.58 -3.48
C ASP A 19 17.61 1.23 -2.08
N ARG A 20 18.34 2.16 -1.45
CA ARG A 20 18.85 2.01 -0.08
C ARG A 20 17.70 1.89 0.94
N ASP A 21 16.78 2.83 0.93
CA ASP A 21 15.73 2.92 1.95
C ASP A 21 14.67 1.82 1.76
N LEU A 22 14.36 1.46 0.52
CA LEU A 22 13.50 0.33 0.21
C LEU A 22 14.05 -0.97 0.82
N LEU A 23 15.31 -1.27 0.53
CA LEU A 23 15.95 -2.49 1.07
C LEU A 23 16.01 -2.47 2.58
N ARG A 24 16.40 -1.34 3.17
CA ARG A 24 16.47 -1.17 4.63
C ARG A 24 15.15 -1.51 5.29
N TYR A 25 14.07 -0.84 4.89
CA TYR A 25 12.77 -1.04 5.53
C TYR A 25 12.14 -2.40 5.20
N GLN A 26 12.43 -3.00 4.05
CA GLN A 26 11.97 -4.36 3.74
C GLN A 26 12.64 -5.41 4.64
N VAL A 27 13.93 -5.28 4.92
CA VAL A 27 14.66 -6.18 5.82
C VAL A 27 14.19 -6.01 7.26
N GLN A 28 14.04 -4.76 7.70
CA GLN A 28 13.50 -4.46 9.03
C GLN A 28 12.08 -4.98 9.22
N LEU A 29 11.22 -4.84 8.21
CA LEU A 29 9.86 -5.37 8.30
C LEU A 29 9.82 -6.90 8.35
N ARG A 30 10.73 -7.58 7.65
CA ARG A 30 10.87 -9.05 7.75
C ARG A 30 11.25 -9.48 9.17
N GLU A 31 12.17 -8.79 9.81
CA GLU A 31 12.54 -9.04 11.21
C GLU A 31 11.36 -8.79 12.16
N LEU A 32 10.65 -7.67 11.97
CA LEU A 32 9.46 -7.34 12.73
C LEU A 32 8.32 -8.37 12.53
N ALA A 33 8.13 -8.89 11.34
CA ALA A 33 7.16 -9.95 11.06
C ALA A 33 7.46 -11.22 11.89
N TRP A 34 8.74 -11.55 12.06
CA TRP A 34 9.16 -12.62 12.97
C TRP A 34 8.84 -12.31 14.43
N GLN A 35 9.01 -11.06 14.88
CA GLN A 35 8.63 -10.64 16.22
C GLN A 35 7.10 -10.68 16.44
N LEU A 36 6.30 -10.31 15.43
CA LEU A 36 4.85 -10.44 15.47
C LEU A 36 4.44 -11.89 15.69
N TYR A 37 5.02 -12.83 14.92
CA TYR A 37 4.78 -14.27 15.06
C TYR A 37 5.11 -14.77 16.48
N ARG A 38 6.31 -14.47 16.99
CA ARG A 38 6.74 -14.91 18.32
C ARG A 38 5.89 -14.38 19.46
N ARG A 39 5.38 -13.16 19.33
CA ARG A 39 4.59 -12.46 20.35
C ARG A 39 3.08 -12.62 20.15
N LYS A 40 2.66 -13.39 19.17
CA LYS A 40 1.25 -13.60 18.81
C LYS A 40 0.50 -12.27 18.65
N ARG A 41 1.08 -11.35 17.91
CA ARG A 41 0.51 -10.02 17.62
C ARG A 41 0.19 -9.88 16.13
N SER A 42 -0.84 -9.12 15.81
CA SER A 42 -1.28 -8.88 14.44
C SER A 42 -1.06 -7.43 14.00
N LEU A 43 -0.75 -7.27 12.71
CA LEU A 43 -0.79 -6.00 11.99
C LEU A 43 -1.93 -6.03 10.98
N VAL A 44 -2.79 -5.03 11.01
CA VAL A 44 -3.82 -4.76 10.00
C VAL A 44 -3.41 -3.50 9.25
N ALA A 45 -3.01 -3.64 7.98
CA ALA A 45 -2.60 -2.54 7.13
C ALA A 45 -3.69 -2.23 6.09
N VAL A 46 -4.21 -1.01 6.10
CA VAL A 46 -5.27 -0.54 5.22
C VAL A 46 -4.70 0.39 4.17
N PHE A 47 -4.96 0.08 2.90
CA PHE A 47 -4.55 0.91 1.76
C PHE A 47 -5.77 1.47 1.03
N GLU A 48 -6.01 2.74 1.22
CA GLU A 48 -6.98 3.54 0.48
C GLU A 48 -6.27 4.58 -0.40
N GLY A 49 -6.98 5.16 -1.34
CA GLY A 49 -6.41 6.19 -2.21
C GLY A 49 -7.07 6.24 -3.56
N ARG A 50 -6.79 7.31 -4.29
CA ARG A 50 -7.30 7.55 -5.65
C ARG A 50 -7.02 6.38 -6.58
N ASP A 51 -7.86 6.24 -7.61
CA ASP A 51 -7.58 5.27 -8.66
C ASP A 51 -6.25 5.62 -9.32
N ALA A 52 -5.49 4.59 -9.65
CA ALA A 52 -4.10 4.69 -10.10
C ALA A 52 -3.09 5.32 -9.10
N ALA A 53 -3.45 5.66 -7.87
CA ALA A 53 -2.52 6.22 -6.87
C ALA A 53 -1.35 5.28 -6.52
N GLY A 54 -1.52 3.96 -6.73
CA GLY A 54 -0.43 3.00 -6.58
C GLY A 54 -0.56 2.06 -5.39
N LYS A 55 -1.79 1.82 -4.89
CA LYS A 55 -2.09 0.88 -3.80
C LYS A 55 -1.38 -0.47 -3.97
N GLY A 56 -1.68 -1.23 -5.01
CA GLY A 56 -1.05 -2.52 -5.27
C GLY A 56 0.47 -2.46 -5.48
N GLY A 57 1.02 -1.30 -5.90
CA GLY A 57 2.47 -1.10 -6.01
C GLY A 57 3.15 -0.93 -4.65
N ASN A 58 2.48 -0.31 -3.69
CA ASN A 58 2.91 -0.21 -2.29
C ASN A 58 2.82 -1.55 -1.59
N ILE A 59 1.67 -2.23 -1.71
CA ILE A 59 1.44 -3.58 -1.15
C ILE A 59 2.52 -4.55 -1.63
N ARG A 60 2.80 -4.58 -2.94
CA ARG A 60 3.87 -5.42 -3.49
C ARG A 60 5.22 -5.14 -2.84
N ARG A 61 5.59 -3.87 -2.61
CA ARG A 61 6.88 -3.54 -1.99
C ARG A 61 6.92 -3.88 -0.50
N LEU A 62 5.79 -3.77 0.16
CA LEU A 62 5.64 -4.16 1.56
C LEU A 62 5.81 -5.68 1.73
N THR A 63 5.26 -6.48 0.83
CA THR A 63 5.27 -7.95 0.93
C THR A 63 6.49 -8.63 0.29
N GLU A 64 7.25 -7.92 -0.53
CA GLU A 64 8.30 -8.48 -1.42
C GLU A 64 9.37 -9.32 -0.70
N LYS A 65 9.64 -9.05 0.58
CA LYS A 65 10.62 -9.79 1.38
C LYS A 65 10.01 -10.52 2.59
N LEU A 66 8.68 -10.48 2.72
CA LEU A 66 7.98 -11.23 3.76
C LEU A 66 7.84 -12.71 3.38
N ASP A 67 7.74 -13.55 4.39
CA ASP A 67 7.34 -14.95 4.20
C ASP A 67 5.85 -15.00 3.79
N PRO A 68 5.49 -15.62 2.66
CA PRO A 68 4.11 -15.66 2.19
C PRO A 68 3.15 -16.39 3.15
N ARG A 69 3.67 -17.21 4.06
CA ARG A 69 2.88 -17.87 5.11
C ARG A 69 2.44 -16.91 6.21
N GLY A 70 3.15 -15.79 6.40
CA GLY A 70 2.93 -14.83 7.50
C GLY A 70 2.00 -13.67 7.15
N TYR A 71 1.56 -13.52 5.91
CA TYR A 71 0.66 -12.42 5.52
C TYR A 71 -0.47 -12.89 4.61
N GLU A 72 -1.54 -12.09 4.57
CA GLU A 72 -2.63 -12.23 3.64
C GLU A 72 -2.98 -10.88 3.03
N VAL A 73 -3.31 -10.85 1.73
CA VAL A 73 -3.75 -9.64 1.03
C VAL A 73 -5.20 -9.83 0.60
N PHE A 74 -6.07 -8.96 1.07
CA PHE A 74 -7.50 -8.96 0.73
C PHE A 74 -7.79 -7.85 -0.28
N PRO A 75 -7.95 -8.17 -1.58
CA PRO A 75 -8.50 -7.22 -2.55
C PRO A 75 -10.00 -7.10 -2.30
N ILE A 76 -10.46 -5.90 -1.96
CA ILE A 76 -11.87 -5.65 -1.64
C ILE A 76 -12.57 -5.07 -2.87
N ALA A 77 -13.49 -5.84 -3.41
CA ALA A 77 -14.39 -5.48 -4.49
C ALA A 77 -15.78 -5.06 -3.95
N ALA A 78 -16.73 -4.78 -4.85
CA ALA A 78 -18.12 -4.59 -4.48
C ALA A 78 -18.66 -5.80 -3.69
N PRO A 79 -19.60 -5.60 -2.74
CA PRO A 79 -20.20 -6.70 -2.00
C PRO A 79 -21.01 -7.61 -2.92
N GLU A 80 -20.88 -8.92 -2.74
CA GLU A 80 -21.59 -9.94 -3.50
C GLU A 80 -22.16 -11.02 -2.56
N GLY A 81 -23.25 -11.67 -2.97
CA GLY A 81 -23.87 -12.75 -2.22
C GLY A 81 -24.21 -12.37 -0.78
N GLU A 82 -23.71 -13.13 0.19
CA GLU A 82 -23.93 -12.89 1.61
C GLU A 82 -23.43 -11.52 2.11
N ASP A 83 -22.40 -10.93 1.47
CA ASP A 83 -21.89 -9.61 1.81
C ASP A 83 -22.97 -8.52 1.66
N GLN A 84 -24.00 -8.73 0.81
CA GLN A 84 -25.10 -7.77 0.61
C GLN A 84 -26.20 -7.88 1.66
N THR A 85 -26.36 -9.04 2.30
CA THR A 85 -27.43 -9.31 3.26
C THR A 85 -27.06 -9.00 4.71
N HIS A 86 -25.77 -8.86 4.98
CA HIS A 86 -25.26 -8.56 6.30
C HIS A 86 -24.82 -7.10 6.45
N HIS A 87 -24.60 -6.68 7.68
CA HIS A 87 -23.98 -5.38 7.95
C HIS A 87 -22.63 -5.27 7.22
N TYR A 88 -22.33 -4.12 6.61
CA TYR A 88 -21.15 -3.98 5.74
C TYR A 88 -19.80 -4.32 6.41
N LEU A 89 -19.70 -4.21 7.74
CA LEU A 89 -18.50 -4.61 8.50
C LEU A 89 -18.35 -6.12 8.64
N TRP A 90 -19.44 -6.91 8.49
CA TRP A 90 -19.39 -8.36 8.64
C TRP A 90 -18.37 -9.01 7.71
N ARG A 91 -18.32 -8.58 6.46
CA ARG A 91 -17.35 -9.09 5.47
C ARG A 91 -15.90 -8.86 5.84
N PHE A 92 -15.60 -7.88 6.70
CA PHE A 92 -14.27 -7.58 7.19
C PHE A 92 -13.97 -8.38 8.45
N TRP A 93 -14.94 -8.53 9.37
CA TRP A 93 -14.80 -9.40 10.54
C TRP A 93 -14.40 -10.82 10.15
N ARG A 94 -15.04 -11.42 9.16
CA ARG A 94 -14.73 -12.80 8.71
C ARG A 94 -13.37 -12.94 8.01
N ARG A 95 -12.72 -11.85 7.65
CA ARG A 95 -11.37 -11.82 7.04
C ARG A 95 -10.25 -11.54 8.03
N LEU A 96 -10.59 -11.21 9.26
CA LEU A 96 -9.59 -11.00 10.31
C LEU A 96 -9.14 -12.37 10.84
N LEU A 97 -7.92 -12.73 10.50
CA LEU A 97 -7.35 -14.01 10.86
C LEU A 97 -6.62 -13.92 12.22
N PRO A 98 -6.63 -15.00 13.02
CA PRO A 98 -5.88 -15.02 14.26
C PRO A 98 -4.37 -14.93 13.99
N PRO A 99 -3.58 -14.39 14.96
CA PRO A 99 -2.13 -14.19 14.78
C PRO A 99 -1.35 -15.50 14.54
N ASP A 100 -1.89 -16.64 14.95
CA ASP A 100 -1.27 -17.95 14.72
C ASP A 100 -1.38 -18.40 13.26
N GLU A 101 -2.38 -17.90 12.53
CA GLU A 101 -2.56 -18.17 11.10
C GLU A 101 -1.81 -17.14 10.25
N LYS A 102 -2.10 -15.85 10.48
CA LYS A 102 -1.49 -14.74 9.74
C LYS A 102 -1.19 -13.56 10.67
N GLN A 103 0.05 -13.10 10.65
CA GLN A 103 0.46 -11.98 11.47
C GLN A 103 0.19 -10.62 10.79
N ILE A 104 0.16 -10.58 9.46
CA ILE A 104 0.00 -9.33 8.69
C ILE A 104 -1.18 -9.49 7.73
N MET A 105 -2.24 -8.74 7.98
CA MET A 105 -3.41 -8.64 7.13
C MET A 105 -3.40 -7.32 6.38
N ILE A 106 -3.47 -7.37 5.04
CA ILE A 106 -3.37 -6.19 4.19
C ILE A 106 -4.65 -6.05 3.39
N PHE A 107 -5.35 -4.95 3.57
CA PHE A 107 -6.58 -4.63 2.84
C PHE A 107 -6.27 -3.65 1.68
N ASP A 108 -6.41 -4.11 0.43
CA ASP A 108 -6.42 -3.24 -0.77
C ASP A 108 -7.86 -2.78 -1.01
N ARG A 109 -8.18 -1.55 -0.59
CA ARG A 109 -9.49 -1.04 -0.22
C ARG A 109 -10.03 -1.72 1.05
N SER A 110 -11.05 -1.14 1.70
CA SER A 110 -11.46 -1.61 3.02
C SER A 110 -12.90 -1.22 3.35
N TRP A 111 -13.24 -1.26 4.63
CA TRP A 111 -14.50 -0.77 5.20
C TRP A 111 -14.74 0.71 4.95
N TYR A 112 -13.72 1.46 4.60
CA TYR A 112 -13.82 2.87 4.24
C TYR A 112 -14.57 3.09 2.92
N GLY A 113 -14.78 2.06 2.12
CA GLY A 113 -15.67 2.11 0.95
C GLY A 113 -17.05 2.69 1.26
N ARG A 114 -17.61 2.45 2.49
CA ARG A 114 -18.87 2.97 2.96
C ARG A 114 -18.93 4.49 2.96
N VAL A 115 -17.87 5.15 3.39
CA VAL A 115 -17.77 6.62 3.49
C VAL A 115 -17.09 7.26 2.27
N LEU A 116 -16.59 6.45 1.35
CA LEU A 116 -15.95 6.88 0.10
C LEU A 116 -16.86 6.56 -1.10
N VAL A 117 -16.61 5.45 -1.79
CA VAL A 117 -17.30 5.12 -3.04
C VAL A 117 -18.80 4.95 -2.84
N GLU A 118 -19.25 4.31 -1.78
CA GLU A 118 -20.69 4.10 -1.54
C GLU A 118 -21.43 5.41 -1.24
N ARG A 119 -20.78 6.35 -0.51
CA ARG A 119 -21.28 7.71 -0.28
C ARG A 119 -21.34 8.50 -1.59
N VAL A 120 -20.24 8.54 -2.35
CA VAL A 120 -20.13 9.40 -3.54
C VAL A 120 -20.99 8.90 -4.69
N GLU A 121 -21.12 7.59 -4.85
CA GLU A 121 -21.91 6.97 -5.91
C GLU A 121 -23.40 6.77 -5.52
N GLY A 122 -23.74 6.99 -4.25
CA GLY A 122 -25.12 6.81 -3.76
C GLY A 122 -25.51 5.33 -3.61
N PHE A 123 -24.54 4.45 -3.33
CA PHE A 123 -24.81 3.02 -3.10
C PHE A 123 -25.29 2.71 -1.68
N CYS A 124 -25.33 3.71 -0.81
CA CYS A 124 -25.94 3.65 0.51
C CYS A 124 -26.68 4.95 0.84
N THR A 125 -27.57 4.90 1.81
CA THR A 125 -28.31 6.08 2.26
C THR A 125 -27.41 7.07 3.01
N GLU A 126 -27.85 8.32 3.10
CA GLU A 126 -27.12 9.37 3.81
C GLU A 126 -26.92 9.02 5.29
N ASP A 127 -27.96 8.52 5.94
CA ASP A 127 -27.88 8.08 7.34
C ASP A 127 -26.88 6.93 7.52
N ALA A 128 -26.80 6.02 6.56
CA ALA A 128 -25.88 4.88 6.63
C ALA A 128 -24.42 5.33 6.59
N TRP A 129 -24.02 6.20 5.65
CA TRP A 129 -22.63 6.64 5.62
C TRP A 129 -22.28 7.66 6.73
N LYS A 130 -23.23 8.47 7.19
CA LYS A 130 -23.01 9.36 8.35
C LYS A 130 -22.75 8.57 9.63
N ARG A 131 -23.51 7.51 9.85
CA ARG A 131 -23.33 6.60 10.99
C ARG A 131 -22.02 5.82 10.91
N ALA A 132 -21.59 5.49 9.71
CA ALA A 132 -20.42 4.64 9.48
C ALA A 132 -19.11 5.19 10.07
N TYR A 133 -18.92 6.49 10.21
CA TYR A 133 -17.73 7.05 10.86
C TYR A 133 -17.55 6.54 12.29
N ARG A 134 -18.64 6.50 13.05
CA ARG A 134 -18.62 5.96 14.43
C ARG A 134 -18.42 4.44 14.40
N GLU A 135 -19.15 3.74 13.55
CA GLU A 135 -19.06 2.29 13.43
C GLU A 135 -17.65 1.83 13.06
N ILE A 136 -16.97 2.56 12.17
CA ILE A 136 -15.57 2.30 11.78
C ILE A 136 -14.63 2.54 12.95
N ASN A 137 -14.78 3.64 13.67
CA ASN A 137 -13.93 3.93 14.83
C ASN A 137 -14.12 2.87 15.93
N ASP A 138 -15.33 2.43 16.17
CA ASP A 138 -15.63 1.37 17.14
C ASP A 138 -15.06 0.01 16.69
N PHE A 139 -15.15 -0.31 15.39
CA PHE A 139 -14.55 -1.51 14.80
C PHE A 139 -13.04 -1.53 14.97
N GLU A 140 -12.35 -0.43 14.59
CA GLU A 140 -10.90 -0.32 14.71
C GLU A 140 -10.44 -0.33 16.17
N ARG A 141 -11.19 0.31 17.08
CA ARG A 141 -10.90 0.26 18.51
C ARG A 141 -10.96 -1.16 19.04
N GLN A 142 -12.00 -1.94 18.69
CA GLN A 142 -12.09 -3.35 19.09
C GLN A 142 -10.89 -4.18 18.61
N LEU A 143 -10.39 -3.93 17.39
CA LEU A 143 -9.18 -4.59 16.90
C LEU A 143 -7.95 -4.22 17.74
N VAL A 144 -7.80 -2.93 18.06
CA VAL A 144 -6.67 -2.45 18.87
C VAL A 144 -6.75 -2.99 20.30
N ASP A 145 -7.93 -2.97 20.91
CA ASP A 145 -8.17 -3.51 22.26
C ASP A 145 -7.89 -5.01 22.32
N ALA A 146 -8.15 -5.74 21.22
CA ALA A 146 -7.78 -7.16 21.07
C ALA A 146 -6.27 -7.37 20.77
N GLY A 147 -5.47 -6.30 20.73
CA GLY A 147 -4.02 -6.36 20.57
C GLY A 147 -3.51 -6.24 19.13
N ALA A 148 -4.35 -6.01 18.14
CA ALA A 148 -3.91 -5.74 16.78
C ALA A 148 -3.35 -4.30 16.65
N MET A 149 -2.41 -4.12 15.74
CA MET A 149 -1.95 -2.80 15.30
C MET A 149 -2.67 -2.45 14.01
N VAL A 150 -3.32 -1.29 13.96
CA VAL A 150 -4.01 -0.81 12.76
C VAL A 150 -3.21 0.35 12.16
N VAL A 151 -2.75 0.19 10.91
CA VAL A 151 -2.01 1.22 10.16
C VAL A 151 -2.76 1.53 8.88
N LYS A 152 -3.09 2.80 8.67
CA LYS A 152 -3.94 3.25 7.57
C LYS A 152 -3.23 4.22 6.65
N PHE A 153 -3.35 4.00 5.35
CA PHE A 153 -2.75 4.82 4.31
C PHE A 153 -3.81 5.39 3.36
N TRP A 154 -3.81 6.71 3.19
CA TRP A 154 -4.46 7.36 2.07
C TRP A 154 -3.41 7.79 1.04
N LEU A 155 -3.43 7.19 -0.15
CA LEU A 155 -2.51 7.53 -1.23
C LEU A 155 -3.10 8.65 -2.08
N GLN A 156 -2.53 9.86 -1.95
CA GLN A 156 -2.95 11.05 -2.69
C GLN A 156 -2.07 11.26 -3.92
N ILE A 157 -2.72 11.53 -5.05
CA ILE A 157 -2.11 12.00 -6.30
C ILE A 157 -2.90 13.19 -6.84
N SER A 158 -2.26 13.98 -7.70
CA SER A 158 -2.97 15.06 -8.39
C SER A 158 -3.82 14.53 -9.54
N PRO A 159 -4.83 15.31 -9.99
CA PRO A 159 -5.65 14.96 -11.15
C PRO A 159 -4.81 14.71 -12.41
N GLU A 160 -3.77 15.52 -12.64
CA GLU A 160 -2.89 15.42 -13.81
C GLU A 160 -2.08 14.13 -13.78
N GLU A 161 -1.52 13.78 -12.61
CA GLU A 161 -0.77 12.51 -12.46
C GLU A 161 -1.70 11.30 -12.63
N GLN A 162 -2.96 11.38 -12.16
CA GLN A 162 -3.93 10.30 -12.40
C GLN A 162 -4.19 10.10 -13.88
N LEU A 163 -4.47 11.18 -14.61
CA LEU A 163 -4.72 11.12 -16.06
C LEU A 163 -3.54 10.50 -16.80
N LYS A 164 -2.34 11.00 -16.54
CA LYS A 164 -1.09 10.44 -17.09
C LYS A 164 -0.94 8.94 -16.83
N ARG A 165 -1.36 8.48 -15.64
CA ARG A 165 -1.31 7.05 -15.32
C ARG A 165 -2.39 6.25 -16.01
N PHE A 166 -3.56 6.82 -16.26
CA PHE A 166 -4.64 6.19 -17.03
C PHE A 166 -4.21 6.00 -18.49
N GLU A 167 -3.72 7.05 -19.14
CA GLU A 167 -3.17 6.99 -20.50
C GLU A 167 -2.09 5.92 -20.63
N LYS A 168 -1.12 5.93 -19.73
CA LYS A 168 -0.06 4.91 -19.69
C LYS A 168 -0.59 3.49 -19.50
N ARG A 169 -1.72 3.29 -18.80
CA ARG A 169 -2.35 1.98 -18.67
C ARG A 169 -3.00 1.54 -19.96
N GLN A 170 -3.64 2.46 -20.70
CA GLN A 170 -4.24 2.19 -22.02
C GLN A 170 -3.19 1.73 -23.01
N ASP A 171 -2.02 2.37 -23.03
CA ASP A 171 -0.92 2.07 -23.97
C ASP A 171 -0.16 0.78 -23.61
N THR A 172 -0.34 0.27 -22.40
CA THR A 172 0.38 -0.91 -21.93
C THR A 172 -0.53 -2.14 -21.98
N ALA A 173 -0.33 -3.06 -22.95
CA ALA A 173 -1.21 -4.19 -23.23
C ALA A 173 -1.60 -5.02 -21.98
N TYR A 174 -0.61 -5.38 -21.13
CA TYR A 174 -0.85 -6.18 -19.90
C TYR A 174 -1.39 -5.36 -18.72
N LYS A 175 -1.69 -4.06 -18.91
CA LYS A 175 -2.28 -3.18 -17.87
C LYS A 175 -3.65 -2.64 -18.25
N ARG A 176 -4.10 -2.81 -19.49
CA ARG A 176 -5.41 -2.30 -19.96
C ARG A 176 -6.55 -2.78 -19.08
N TRP A 177 -6.53 -4.03 -18.66
CA TRP A 177 -7.56 -4.60 -17.79
C TRP A 177 -7.70 -3.92 -16.42
N LYS A 178 -6.71 -3.11 -16.02
CA LYS A 178 -6.74 -2.33 -14.77
C LYS A 178 -7.44 -0.99 -14.89
N LEU A 179 -7.89 -0.63 -16.08
CA LEU A 179 -8.62 0.60 -16.33
C LEU A 179 -10.05 0.24 -16.69
N THR A 180 -10.96 0.64 -15.84
CA THR A 180 -12.39 0.34 -15.96
C THR A 180 -13.20 1.61 -16.22
N PRO A 181 -14.45 1.52 -16.71
CA PRO A 181 -15.35 2.67 -16.80
C PRO A 181 -15.55 3.38 -15.44
N GLU A 182 -15.45 2.63 -14.34
CA GLU A 182 -15.55 3.19 -12.99
C GLU A 182 -14.43 4.16 -12.67
N ASP A 183 -13.19 3.89 -13.10
CA ASP A 183 -12.06 4.80 -12.89
C ASP A 183 -12.34 6.20 -13.51
N TRP A 184 -12.95 6.23 -14.70
CA TRP A 184 -13.32 7.47 -15.38
C TRP A 184 -14.49 8.19 -14.68
N ARG A 185 -15.53 7.46 -14.31
CA ARG A 185 -16.65 8.00 -13.53
C ARG A 185 -16.21 8.61 -12.20
N ASN A 186 -15.33 7.92 -11.48
CA ASN A 186 -14.78 8.41 -10.23
C ASN A 186 -13.98 9.71 -10.44
N ARG A 187 -13.25 9.81 -11.54
CA ARG A 187 -12.50 11.02 -11.89
C ARG A 187 -13.41 12.22 -12.16
N GLU A 188 -14.54 12.03 -12.82
CA GLU A 188 -15.53 13.10 -13.08
C GLU A 188 -16.08 13.70 -11.78
N LYS A 189 -16.14 12.91 -10.70
CA LYS A 189 -16.62 13.32 -9.37
C LYS A 189 -15.49 13.73 -8.42
N TRP A 190 -14.37 14.19 -8.93
CA TRP A 190 -13.16 14.48 -8.14
C TRP A 190 -13.43 15.28 -6.88
N GLY A 191 -14.13 16.42 -6.96
CA GLY A 191 -14.45 17.29 -5.84
C GLY A 191 -15.30 16.60 -4.76
N ARG A 192 -16.30 15.80 -5.17
CA ARG A 192 -17.12 15.02 -4.21
C ARG A 192 -16.28 13.96 -3.47
N TYR A 193 -15.31 13.38 -4.15
CA TYR A 193 -14.36 12.50 -3.50
C TYR A 193 -13.41 13.25 -2.56
N ASP A 194 -12.96 14.47 -2.90
CA ASP A 194 -12.15 15.28 -1.99
C ASP A 194 -12.89 15.56 -0.68
N GLU A 195 -14.15 15.99 -0.75
CA GLU A 195 -14.99 16.18 0.43
C GLU A 195 -15.13 14.90 1.27
N ALA A 196 -15.40 13.76 0.63
CA ALA A 196 -15.53 12.48 1.31
C ALA A 196 -14.23 12.04 2.00
N VAL A 197 -13.09 12.29 1.37
CA VAL A 197 -11.76 11.97 1.90
C VAL A 197 -11.41 12.88 3.08
N GLU A 198 -11.64 14.19 2.98
CA GLU A 198 -11.42 15.13 4.07
C GLU A 198 -12.24 14.75 5.30
N ASP A 199 -13.54 14.46 5.13
CA ASP A 199 -14.41 13.97 6.20
C ASP A 199 -13.89 12.67 6.81
N MET A 200 -13.45 11.73 5.98
CA MET A 200 -12.90 10.46 6.43
C MET A 200 -11.63 10.68 7.28
N LEU A 201 -10.68 11.46 6.77
CA LEU A 201 -9.45 11.75 7.49
C LEU A 201 -9.73 12.45 8.83
N LEU A 202 -10.60 13.45 8.83
CA LEU A 202 -10.94 14.22 10.02
C LEU A 202 -11.68 13.38 11.08
N ARG A 203 -12.66 12.57 10.65
CA ARG A 203 -13.57 11.86 11.56
C ARG A 203 -13.06 10.51 12.03
N THR A 204 -12.06 9.93 11.34
CA THR A 204 -11.58 8.58 11.64
C THR A 204 -10.07 8.49 11.89
N SER A 205 -9.35 9.61 11.99
CA SER A 205 -7.95 9.60 12.44
C SER A 205 -7.92 9.62 13.98
N THR A 206 -7.95 8.42 14.58
CA THR A 206 -7.91 8.28 16.03
C THR A 206 -6.47 8.21 16.55
N LEU A 207 -6.27 8.39 17.85
CA LEU A 207 -4.94 8.28 18.47
C LEU A 207 -4.34 6.87 18.33
N THR A 208 -5.18 5.84 18.33
CA THR A 208 -4.76 4.44 18.27
C THR A 208 -4.65 3.91 16.84
N ALA A 209 -5.34 4.53 15.88
CA ALA A 209 -5.33 4.18 14.47
C ALA A 209 -5.34 5.46 13.59
N PRO A 210 -4.25 6.24 13.57
CA PRO A 210 -4.18 7.47 12.79
C PRO A 210 -4.04 7.17 11.29
N TRP A 211 -4.55 8.07 10.45
CA TRP A 211 -4.27 8.06 9.02
C TRP A 211 -2.88 8.60 8.71
N THR A 212 -2.20 7.92 7.81
CA THR A 212 -1.01 8.44 7.14
C THR A 212 -1.37 8.83 5.72
N VAL A 213 -1.39 10.13 5.43
CA VAL A 213 -1.56 10.60 4.05
C VAL A 213 -0.21 10.52 3.35
N VAL A 214 -0.20 9.89 2.16
CA VAL A 214 1.01 9.56 1.40
C VAL A 214 1.00 10.29 0.08
N GLU A 215 1.96 11.18 -0.13
CA GLU A 215 2.20 11.89 -1.39
C GLU A 215 2.70 10.89 -2.45
N SER A 216 1.86 10.57 -3.42
CA SER A 216 2.08 9.44 -4.33
C SER A 216 2.31 9.82 -5.80
N ASN A 217 2.46 11.12 -6.13
CA ASN A 217 2.85 11.53 -7.48
C ASN A 217 4.18 10.87 -7.88
N PHE A 218 5.13 10.81 -6.97
CA PHE A 218 6.39 10.10 -7.16
C PHE A 218 6.36 8.76 -6.42
N LYS A 219 6.23 7.68 -7.17
CA LYS A 219 6.02 6.32 -6.64
C LYS A 219 7.10 5.86 -5.66
N TRP A 220 8.34 6.30 -5.84
CA TRP A 220 9.45 5.90 -4.96
C TRP A 220 9.27 6.48 -3.56
N PHE A 221 8.93 7.77 -3.48
CA PHE A 221 8.66 8.42 -2.21
C PHE A 221 7.51 7.75 -1.46
N GLY A 222 6.35 7.58 -2.12
CA GLY A 222 5.18 6.95 -1.50
C GLY A 222 5.47 5.54 -0.96
N ARG A 223 6.22 4.73 -1.72
CA ARG A 223 6.59 3.36 -1.31
C ARG A 223 7.48 3.33 -0.07
N VAL A 224 8.49 4.19 -0.03
CA VAL A 224 9.38 4.28 1.13
C VAL A 224 8.63 4.83 2.33
N LYS A 225 7.78 5.86 2.15
CA LYS A 225 6.95 6.42 3.23
C LYS A 225 6.05 5.37 3.85
N CYS A 226 5.33 4.57 3.04
CA CYS A 226 4.48 3.49 3.55
C CYS A 226 5.28 2.45 4.34
N LEU A 227 6.38 1.95 3.79
CA LEU A 227 7.23 0.96 4.47
C LEU A 227 7.79 1.50 5.78
N LYS A 228 8.34 2.71 5.75
CA LYS A 228 8.87 3.39 6.94
C LYS A 228 7.81 3.49 8.03
N THR A 229 6.60 3.97 7.68
CA THR A 229 5.50 4.10 8.65
C THR A 229 5.13 2.76 9.28
N VAL A 230 5.05 1.68 8.49
CA VAL A 230 4.76 0.33 9.03
C VAL A 230 5.87 -0.11 9.99
N VAL A 231 7.13 0.03 9.60
CA VAL A 231 8.27 -0.34 10.45
C VAL A 231 8.26 0.44 11.76
N GLU A 232 8.05 1.75 11.71
CA GLU A 232 8.01 2.60 12.90
C GLU A 232 6.82 2.26 13.81
N ALA A 233 5.63 2.05 13.24
CA ALA A 233 4.43 1.70 14.01
C ALA A 233 4.59 0.35 14.72
N VAL A 234 5.05 -0.67 14.00
CA VAL A 234 5.26 -2.01 14.58
C VAL A 234 6.39 -2.01 15.59
N SER A 235 7.51 -1.32 15.31
CA SER A 235 8.62 -1.18 16.25
C SER A 235 8.19 -0.56 17.57
N LYS A 236 7.41 0.54 17.49
CA LYS A 236 6.86 1.23 18.66
C LYS A 236 5.91 0.32 19.45
N ALA A 237 4.98 -0.37 18.78
CA ALA A 237 3.96 -1.20 19.42
C ALA A 237 4.56 -2.47 20.07
N LEU A 238 5.69 -2.95 19.57
CA LEU A 238 6.40 -4.10 20.12
C LEU A 238 7.51 -3.71 21.10
N ASP A 239 7.79 -2.43 21.28
CA ASP A 239 8.98 -1.95 21.98
C ASP A 239 10.24 -2.73 21.51
N TYR A 240 10.42 -2.73 20.18
CA TYR A 240 11.50 -3.49 19.55
C TYR A 240 12.07 -2.71 18.37
N LYS A 241 13.38 -2.50 18.40
CA LYS A 241 14.11 -1.79 17.33
C LYS A 241 14.83 -2.83 16.45
N PRO A 242 14.37 -3.04 15.20
CA PRO A 242 15.07 -3.93 14.28
C PRO A 242 16.45 -3.37 13.92
N ALA A 243 17.39 -4.25 13.62
CA ALA A 243 18.74 -3.85 13.21
C ALA A 243 18.73 -3.15 11.84
N ASP A 244 19.65 -2.21 11.66
CA ASP A 244 19.92 -1.70 10.31
C ASP A 244 20.68 -2.79 9.52
N PRO A 245 20.19 -3.16 8.32
CA PRO A 245 20.89 -4.15 7.52
C PRO A 245 22.27 -3.61 7.08
N VAL A 246 23.28 -4.48 7.10
CA VAL A 246 24.54 -4.20 6.46
C VAL A 246 24.29 -4.19 4.95
N ILE A 247 24.21 -3.02 4.35
CA ILE A 247 24.05 -2.87 2.91
C ILE A 247 25.46 -2.88 2.32
N GLU A 248 25.94 -4.05 1.91
CA GLU A 248 27.14 -4.11 1.09
C GLU A 248 26.88 -3.32 -0.21
N THR A 249 27.53 -2.18 -0.34
CA THR A 249 27.64 -1.49 -1.61
C THR A 249 28.41 -2.40 -2.55
N GLN A 250 27.72 -3.20 -3.37
CA GLN A 250 28.35 -3.90 -4.48
C GLN A 250 28.93 -2.82 -5.41
N ALA A 251 30.21 -2.54 -5.21
CA ALA A 251 31.00 -1.81 -6.19
C ALA A 251 30.87 -2.58 -7.51
N ARG A 252 30.20 -1.99 -8.49
CA ARG A 252 30.17 -2.53 -9.85
C ARG A 252 31.64 -2.77 -10.25
N LYS A 253 32.04 -4.06 -10.35
CA LYS A 253 33.30 -4.39 -10.98
C LYS A 253 33.31 -3.76 -12.38
N PRO A 254 34.29 -2.92 -12.73
CA PRO A 254 34.38 -2.38 -14.05
C PRO A 254 34.52 -3.59 -15.01
N GLY A 255 33.61 -3.65 -15.98
CA GLY A 255 33.56 -4.74 -16.95
C GLY A 255 34.91 -4.88 -17.67
N GLY A 256 35.63 -5.95 -17.37
CA GLY A 256 36.79 -6.35 -18.12
C GLY A 256 36.35 -6.64 -19.56
N LYS A 257 36.84 -5.85 -20.51
CA LYS A 257 36.74 -6.16 -21.93
C LYS A 257 37.48 -7.47 -22.17
N ALA A 258 36.75 -8.53 -22.41
CA ALA A 258 37.35 -9.79 -22.94
C ALA A 258 37.96 -9.49 -24.31
N GLY A 259 39.27 -9.51 -24.37
CA GLY A 259 40.04 -9.44 -25.61
C GLY A 259 39.70 -10.65 -26.48
N LYS A 260 39.33 -10.41 -27.74
CA LYS A 260 39.17 -11.46 -28.75
C LYS A 260 40.51 -12.17 -28.97
N PRO A 261 40.59 -13.52 -28.95
CA PRO A 261 41.80 -14.21 -29.35
C PRO A 261 41.98 -14.08 -30.86
N GLY A 262 43.18 -13.61 -31.24
CA GLY A 262 43.61 -13.48 -32.64
C GLY A 262 43.60 -14.82 -33.37
N LYS A 263 43.05 -14.87 -34.59
CA LYS A 263 43.16 -15.95 -35.54
C LYS A 263 44.63 -16.11 -35.97
N LYS A 264 45.26 -17.21 -35.60
CA LYS A 264 46.51 -17.67 -36.23
C LYS A 264 46.15 -18.39 -37.53
N THR A 265 46.59 -17.82 -38.66
CA THR A 265 46.66 -18.47 -39.95
C THR A 265 47.84 -19.42 -39.92
N GLY A 266 47.57 -20.71 -39.95
CA GLY A 266 48.61 -21.76 -40.16
C GLY A 266 48.44 -22.35 -41.54
N GLY A 267 49.53 -22.26 -42.34
CA GLY A 267 49.56 -22.76 -43.68
C GLY A 267 49.63 -24.29 -43.75
N LYS A 268 49.18 -24.84 -44.86
CA LYS A 268 49.34 -26.22 -45.25
C LYS A 268 50.79 -26.50 -45.70
N PRO A 269 51.30 -27.70 -45.49
CA PRO A 269 52.19 -28.31 -46.45
C PRO A 269 51.58 -29.52 -47.15
N HIS A 270 51.94 -29.65 -48.40
CA HIS A 270 51.70 -30.80 -49.29
C HIS A 270 52.40 -32.08 -48.80
N ALA A 271 51.72 -33.21 -48.86
CA ALA A 271 52.17 -34.46 -49.51
C ALA A 271 50.93 -35.39 -49.49
#